data_c7ac5ba7ff433936120814f0653ac0b3
#
_entry.id   c7ac5ba7ff433936120814f0653ac0b3
#
_cell.length_a   1.000
_cell.length_b   1.000
_cell.length_c   1.000
_cell.angle_alpha   90.00
_cell.angle_beta   90.00
_cell.angle_gamma   90.00
#
_symmetry.space_group_name_H-M   'P 1'
#
loop_
_entity.id
_entity.type
_entity.pdbx_description
1 polymer ?
#
loop_
_entity_poly.entity_id
_entity_poly.type
_entity_poly.pdbx_seq_one_letter_code
_entity_poly.pdbx_strand_id
1 'polypeptide(L)'
;VRVGEIVCLVGPTGCGKSRLLADIEWVARGDTPTGRHVTINGKEPGDKWRFSSEYKLVAQLSQNMNFVMDLTVAEFLALHAESRQATDPEEKIQRIWNWANELAGEPFALDTPVTSLSGGQSRALMIADTAVLSASPVVLIDEIENAGIDRQQALDILIREEKIVLMATHDP
;
A
#
# COMPACT_ATOMS: atom_id res chain seq x y z
N VAL A 1 -11.15 11.23 8.48
CA VAL A 1 -9.96 11.21 7.62
C VAL A 1 -10.37 11.62 6.21
N ARG A 2 -9.57 12.42 5.55
CA ARG A 2 -9.86 12.97 4.21
C ARG A 2 -8.80 12.51 3.21
N VAL A 3 -9.13 12.66 1.94
CA VAL A 3 -8.20 12.39 0.83
C VAL A 3 -6.93 13.25 0.99
N GLY A 4 -5.76 12.65 0.79
CA GLY A 4 -4.46 13.31 0.95
C GLY A 4 -4.01 13.51 2.40
N GLU A 5 -4.72 12.97 3.39
CA GLU A 5 -4.29 13.02 4.80
C GLU A 5 -3.45 11.81 5.19
N ILE A 6 -2.44 12.06 6.02
CA ILE A 6 -1.67 11.04 6.72
C ILE A 6 -2.11 11.03 8.18
N VAL A 7 -2.48 9.85 8.66
CA VAL A 7 -2.82 9.62 10.07
C VAL A 7 -1.83 8.63 10.67
N CYS A 8 -1.06 9.09 11.64
CA CYS A 8 -0.11 8.26 12.36
C CYS A 8 -0.74 7.70 13.64
N LEU A 9 -0.73 6.38 13.77
CA LEU A 9 -1.12 5.65 14.97
C LEU A 9 0.15 5.37 15.79
N VAL A 10 0.38 6.18 16.83
CA VAL A 10 1.56 6.08 17.68
C VAL A 10 1.21 5.35 18.97
N GLY A 11 2.08 4.45 19.41
CA GLY A 11 1.92 3.77 20.70
C GLY A 11 2.82 2.55 20.84
N PRO A 12 3.01 2.04 22.07
CA PRO A 12 3.89 0.91 22.33
C PRO A 12 3.40 -0.38 21.67
N THR A 13 4.30 -1.35 21.55
CA THR A 13 3.95 -2.70 21.09
C THR A 13 2.84 -3.29 21.96
N GLY A 14 1.86 -3.92 21.35
CA GLY A 14 0.73 -4.55 22.04
C GLY A 14 -0.43 -3.62 22.40
N CYS A 15 -0.36 -2.31 22.14
CA CYS A 15 -1.46 -1.38 22.44
C CYS A 15 -2.67 -1.49 21.47
N GLY A 16 -2.60 -2.38 20.47
CA GLY A 16 -3.73 -2.67 19.59
C GLY A 16 -3.74 -1.94 18.26
N LYS A 17 -2.63 -1.28 17.84
CA LYS A 17 -2.51 -0.60 16.54
C LYS A 17 -2.83 -1.54 15.37
N SER A 18 -2.17 -2.68 15.28
CA SER A 18 -2.37 -3.66 14.21
C SER A 18 -3.80 -4.21 14.18
N ARG A 19 -4.45 -4.35 15.34
CA ARG A 19 -5.88 -4.72 15.39
C ARG A 19 -6.79 -3.63 14.85
N LEU A 20 -6.49 -2.36 15.15
CA LEU A 20 -7.23 -1.24 14.58
C LEU A 20 -7.07 -1.18 13.05
N LEU A 21 -5.84 -1.36 12.55
CA LEU A 21 -5.60 -1.42 11.11
C LEU A 21 -6.34 -2.60 10.45
N ALA A 22 -6.34 -3.78 11.09
CA ALA A 22 -7.08 -4.94 10.60
C ALA A 22 -8.60 -4.68 10.57
N ASP A 23 -9.18 -4.05 11.58
CA ASP A 23 -10.60 -3.69 11.58
C ASP A 23 -10.93 -2.73 10.43
N ILE A 24 -10.02 -1.79 10.12
CA ILE A 24 -10.18 -0.85 9.00
C ILE A 24 -10.04 -1.61 7.67
N GLU A 25 -9.02 -2.48 7.53
CA GLU A 25 -8.81 -3.30 6.33
C GLU A 25 -10.03 -4.17 6.00
N TRP A 26 -10.58 -4.83 7.01
CA TRP A 26 -11.74 -5.70 6.87
C TRP A 26 -13.07 -4.95 6.85
N VAL A 27 -13.04 -3.63 6.99
CA VAL A 27 -14.24 -2.79 7.07
C VAL A 27 -15.22 -3.36 8.11
N ALA A 28 -14.73 -3.51 9.35
CA ALA A 28 -15.41 -4.17 10.45
C ALA A 28 -16.80 -3.57 10.73
N ARG A 29 -17.76 -4.43 11.05
CA ARG A 29 -19.17 -4.07 11.37
C ARG A 29 -19.60 -4.63 12.73
N GLY A 30 -18.72 -4.58 13.72
CA GLY A 30 -18.95 -5.21 15.01
C GLY A 30 -18.74 -6.73 15.02
N ASP A 31 -18.33 -7.30 13.90
CA ASP A 31 -18.12 -8.74 13.65
C ASP A 31 -16.67 -9.20 13.86
N THR A 32 -15.83 -8.33 14.38
CA THR A 32 -14.46 -8.65 14.79
C THR A 32 -14.37 -8.77 16.31
N PRO A 33 -13.30 -9.39 16.86
CA PRO A 33 -13.11 -9.52 18.32
C PRO A 33 -13.09 -8.20 19.07
N THR A 34 -12.86 -7.07 18.39
CA THR A 34 -12.83 -5.74 18.99
C THR A 34 -14.21 -5.08 19.10
N GLY A 35 -15.20 -5.60 18.36
CA GLY A 35 -16.55 -5.02 18.26
C GLY A 35 -16.61 -3.65 17.59
N ARG A 36 -15.54 -3.24 16.87
CA ARG A 36 -15.53 -1.92 16.19
C ARG A 36 -16.38 -1.91 14.94
N HIS A 37 -16.86 -0.72 14.59
CA HIS A 37 -17.57 -0.43 13.36
C HIS A 37 -16.78 0.57 12.53
N VAL A 38 -16.56 0.27 11.25
CA VAL A 38 -15.99 1.21 10.27
C VAL A 38 -17.13 1.85 9.49
N THR A 39 -17.11 3.15 9.40
CA THR A 39 -18.10 3.90 8.61
C THR A 39 -17.42 4.74 7.53
N ILE A 40 -18.08 4.87 6.37
CA ILE A 40 -17.68 5.74 5.27
C ILE A 40 -18.74 6.83 5.15
N ASN A 41 -18.32 8.09 5.34
CA ASN A 41 -19.23 9.24 5.34
C ASN A 41 -20.42 9.05 6.31
N GLY A 42 -20.15 8.46 7.48
CA GLY A 42 -21.13 8.22 8.53
C GLY A 42 -22.11 7.06 8.25
N LYS A 43 -21.91 6.31 7.19
CA LYS A 43 -22.75 5.15 6.83
C LYS A 43 -21.94 3.86 6.89
N GLU A 44 -22.59 2.77 7.27
CA GLU A 44 -22.00 1.44 7.19
C GLU A 44 -21.80 1.04 5.73
N PRO A 45 -20.57 0.64 5.33
CA PRO A 45 -20.29 0.26 3.95
C PRO A 45 -20.99 -1.05 3.57
N GLY A 46 -21.49 -1.12 2.34
CA GLY A 46 -22.13 -2.32 1.79
C GLY A 46 -21.14 -3.47 1.55
N ASP A 47 -21.65 -4.68 1.30
CA ASP A 47 -20.84 -5.91 1.14
C ASP A 47 -19.82 -5.84 0.01
N LYS A 48 -20.11 -5.09 -1.05
CA LYS A 48 -19.17 -4.88 -2.16
C LYS A 48 -17.82 -4.31 -1.73
N TRP A 49 -17.80 -3.46 -0.69
CA TRP A 49 -16.57 -2.86 -0.16
C TRP A 49 -15.71 -3.81 0.65
N ARG A 50 -16.30 -4.92 1.11
CA ARG A 50 -15.60 -5.94 1.89
C ARG A 50 -15.10 -7.11 1.04
N PHE A 51 -15.90 -7.55 0.08
CA PHE A 51 -15.72 -8.84 -0.57
C PHE A 51 -15.35 -8.76 -2.05
N SER A 52 -15.48 -7.59 -2.68
CA SER A 52 -15.08 -7.42 -4.08
C SER A 52 -13.65 -6.91 -4.16
N SER A 53 -12.80 -7.61 -4.92
CA SER A 53 -11.43 -7.15 -5.20
C SER A 53 -11.40 -5.86 -6.01
N GLU A 54 -12.39 -5.63 -6.84
CA GLU A 54 -12.54 -4.42 -7.68
C GLU A 54 -12.84 -3.18 -6.84
N TYR A 55 -13.63 -3.33 -5.75
CA TYR A 55 -14.04 -2.23 -4.88
C TYR A 55 -13.32 -2.23 -3.53
N LYS A 56 -12.19 -2.89 -3.43
CA LYS A 56 -11.42 -2.94 -2.18
C LYS A 56 -11.06 -1.54 -1.71
N LEU A 57 -11.58 -1.16 -0.53
CA LEU A 57 -11.39 0.17 0.05
C LEU A 57 -9.95 0.41 0.49
N VAL A 58 -9.28 -0.62 0.93
CA VAL A 58 -8.00 -0.55 1.65
C VAL A 58 -6.95 -1.41 0.97
N ALA A 59 -5.81 -0.83 0.66
CA ALA A 59 -4.58 -1.55 0.32
C ALA A 59 -3.67 -1.60 1.54
N GLN A 60 -3.10 -2.75 1.84
CA GLN A 60 -2.16 -2.92 2.94
C GLN A 60 -0.75 -3.12 2.42
N LEU A 61 0.18 -2.33 2.95
CA LEU A 61 1.61 -2.48 2.77
C LEU A 61 2.19 -3.05 4.07
N SER A 62 2.47 -4.33 4.10
CA SER A 62 2.99 -5.03 5.28
C SER A 62 4.52 -4.96 5.34
N GLN A 63 5.08 -5.20 6.54
CA GLN A 63 6.51 -5.19 6.76
C GLN A 63 7.27 -6.24 5.92
N ASN A 64 6.67 -7.41 5.70
CA ASN A 64 7.28 -8.53 4.98
C ASN A 64 6.68 -8.66 3.58
N MET A 65 7.16 -7.83 2.66
CA MET A 65 6.80 -7.92 1.25
C MET A 65 7.93 -8.60 0.47
N ASN A 66 7.85 -9.91 0.34
CA ASN A 66 8.76 -10.69 -0.48
C ASN A 66 8.03 -11.20 -1.72
N PHE A 67 8.65 -11.06 -2.87
CA PHE A 67 8.16 -11.64 -4.11
C PHE A 67 8.48 -13.13 -4.15
N VAL A 68 7.49 -13.93 -4.52
CA VAL A 68 7.62 -15.39 -4.70
C VAL A 68 7.38 -15.80 -6.16
N MET A 69 7.25 -14.82 -7.05
CA MET A 69 6.97 -15.04 -8.46
C MET A 69 8.27 -15.01 -9.27
N ASP A 70 8.40 -15.89 -10.25
CA ASP A 70 9.52 -15.90 -11.20
C ASP A 70 9.19 -15.00 -12.40
N LEU A 71 9.16 -13.71 -12.14
CA LEU A 71 8.87 -12.64 -13.10
C LEU A 71 9.94 -11.56 -13.03
N THR A 72 10.17 -10.88 -14.13
CA THR A 72 10.92 -9.62 -14.13
C THR A 72 10.04 -8.48 -13.58
N VAL A 73 10.65 -7.36 -13.20
CA VAL A 73 9.92 -6.14 -12.78
C VAL A 73 8.93 -5.70 -13.86
N ALA A 74 9.35 -5.72 -15.13
CA ALA A 74 8.47 -5.35 -16.25
C ALA A 74 7.24 -6.26 -16.35
N GLU A 75 7.45 -7.58 -16.30
CA GLU A 75 6.36 -8.58 -16.36
C GLU A 75 5.42 -8.46 -15.17
N PHE A 76 5.97 -8.26 -13.97
CA PHE A 76 5.18 -8.04 -12.76
C PHE A 76 4.27 -6.80 -12.88
N LEU A 77 4.82 -5.66 -13.31
CA LEU A 77 4.06 -4.43 -13.47
C LEU A 77 3.04 -4.52 -14.61
N ALA A 78 3.37 -5.20 -15.71
CA ALA A 78 2.44 -5.44 -16.80
C ALA A 78 1.25 -6.29 -16.35
N LEU A 79 1.50 -7.37 -15.61
CA LEU A 79 0.46 -8.23 -15.04
C LEU A 79 -0.46 -7.45 -14.08
N HIS A 80 0.11 -6.60 -13.23
CA HIS A 80 -0.66 -5.76 -12.32
C HIS A 80 -1.50 -4.71 -13.07
N ALA A 81 -0.95 -4.05 -14.07
CA ALA A 81 -1.66 -3.07 -14.89
C ALA A 81 -2.83 -3.74 -15.63
N GLU A 82 -2.61 -4.92 -16.21
CA GLU A 82 -3.65 -5.71 -16.88
C GLU A 82 -4.76 -6.14 -15.93
N SER A 83 -4.39 -6.71 -14.77
CA SER A 83 -5.35 -7.19 -13.77
C SER A 83 -6.28 -6.09 -13.23
N ARG A 84 -5.83 -4.85 -13.30
CA ARG A 84 -6.57 -3.65 -12.85
C ARG A 84 -7.16 -2.85 -14.00
N GLN A 85 -7.08 -3.37 -15.23
CA GLN A 85 -7.58 -2.72 -16.44
C GLN A 85 -7.10 -1.25 -16.54
N ALA A 86 -5.82 -1.05 -16.23
CA ALA A 86 -5.24 0.29 -16.18
C ALA A 86 -5.29 0.97 -17.56
N THR A 87 -5.72 2.21 -17.58
CA THR A 87 -5.56 3.08 -18.75
C THR A 87 -4.09 3.46 -18.89
N ASP A 88 -3.59 3.56 -20.10
CA ASP A 88 -2.20 3.95 -20.40
C ASP A 88 -1.15 3.14 -19.60
N PRO A 89 -1.16 1.80 -19.72
CA PRO A 89 -0.36 0.92 -18.86
C PRO A 89 1.14 1.18 -19.00
N GLU A 90 1.63 1.49 -20.20
CA GLU A 90 3.05 1.75 -20.45
C GLU A 90 3.54 2.99 -19.69
N GLU A 91 2.78 4.08 -19.73
CA GLU A 91 3.10 5.31 -19.00
C GLU A 91 3.11 5.06 -17.48
N LYS A 92 2.11 4.32 -16.98
CA LYS A 92 2.02 3.97 -15.56
C LYS A 92 3.17 3.08 -15.10
N ILE A 93 3.53 2.07 -15.88
CA ILE A 93 4.68 1.19 -15.60
C ILE A 93 5.97 2.00 -15.52
N GLN A 94 6.19 2.90 -16.48
CA GLN A 94 7.37 3.75 -16.48
C GLN A 94 7.40 4.67 -15.25
N ARG A 95 6.26 5.24 -14.87
CA ARG A 95 6.13 6.11 -13.70
C ARG A 95 6.40 5.33 -12.40
N ILE A 96 5.85 4.14 -12.27
CA ILE A 96 6.10 3.26 -11.12
C ILE A 96 7.58 2.92 -11.01
N TRP A 97 8.21 2.51 -12.09
CA TRP A 97 9.62 2.16 -12.11
C TRP A 97 10.53 3.34 -11.74
N ASN A 98 10.25 4.53 -12.25
CA ASN A 98 10.99 5.73 -11.91
C ASN A 98 10.86 6.06 -10.41
N TRP A 99 9.65 6.06 -9.87
CA TRP A 99 9.42 6.33 -8.45
C TRP A 99 10.00 5.26 -7.53
N ALA A 100 9.92 4.00 -7.93
CA ALA A 100 10.51 2.91 -7.17
C ALA A 100 12.03 3.03 -7.09
N ASN A 101 12.69 3.41 -8.19
CA ASN A 101 14.13 3.66 -8.19
C ASN A 101 14.53 4.89 -7.36
N GLU A 102 13.72 5.94 -7.39
CA GLU A 102 13.93 7.13 -6.57
C GLU A 102 13.83 6.80 -5.07
N LEU A 103 12.81 5.99 -4.69
CA LEU A 103 12.60 5.55 -3.31
C LEU A 103 13.65 4.58 -2.80
N ALA A 104 14.11 3.66 -3.65
CA ALA A 104 15.03 2.59 -3.25
C ALA A 104 16.45 3.08 -2.95
N GLY A 105 16.85 4.24 -3.51
CA GLY A 105 18.20 4.75 -3.40
C GLY A 105 19.26 3.95 -4.18
N GLU A 106 18.99 2.68 -4.47
CA GLU A 106 19.79 1.80 -5.33
C GLU A 106 18.95 1.41 -6.55
N PRO A 107 19.31 1.88 -7.76
CA PRO A 107 18.51 1.63 -8.94
C PRO A 107 18.51 0.16 -9.37
N PHE A 108 17.39 -0.28 -9.92
CA PHE A 108 17.23 -1.61 -10.53
C PHE A 108 16.60 -1.49 -11.92
N ALA A 109 16.87 -2.47 -12.76
CA ALA A 109 16.37 -2.47 -14.15
C ALA A 109 15.00 -3.17 -14.26
N LEU A 110 14.30 -2.90 -15.35
CA LEU A 110 13.00 -3.53 -15.64
C LEU A 110 13.10 -5.03 -15.92
N ASP A 111 14.24 -5.49 -16.40
CA ASP A 111 14.53 -6.91 -16.63
C ASP A 111 15.06 -7.67 -15.39
N THR A 112 15.21 -6.96 -14.27
CA THR A 112 15.62 -7.59 -13.00
C THR A 112 14.53 -8.53 -12.50
N PRO A 113 14.85 -9.79 -12.13
CA PRO A 113 13.89 -10.68 -11.48
C PRO A 113 13.40 -10.07 -10.15
N VAL A 114 12.08 -10.05 -9.91
CA VAL A 114 11.55 -9.46 -8.66
C VAL A 114 12.05 -10.17 -7.41
N THR A 115 12.38 -11.44 -7.51
CA THR A 115 12.97 -12.25 -6.41
C THR A 115 14.40 -11.87 -6.08
N SER A 116 15.09 -11.16 -6.97
CA SER A 116 16.48 -10.68 -6.79
C SER A 116 16.55 -9.27 -6.20
N LEU A 117 15.42 -8.59 -6.05
CA LEU A 117 15.36 -7.26 -5.45
C LEU A 117 15.73 -7.31 -3.96
N SER A 118 16.49 -6.32 -3.50
CA SER A 118 16.72 -6.12 -2.06
C SER A 118 15.40 -5.80 -1.33
N GLY A 119 15.39 -5.92 -0.01
CA GLY A 119 14.21 -5.59 0.79
C GLY A 119 13.74 -4.14 0.59
N GLY A 120 14.68 -3.20 0.45
CA GLY A 120 14.39 -1.79 0.14
C GLY A 120 13.80 -1.61 -1.25
N GLN A 121 14.40 -2.23 -2.28
CA GLN A 121 13.91 -2.20 -3.66
C GLN A 121 12.52 -2.83 -3.79
N SER A 122 12.29 -3.99 -3.19
CA SER A 122 10.98 -4.66 -3.18
C SER A 122 9.91 -3.78 -2.58
N ARG A 123 10.21 -3.13 -1.46
CA ARG A 123 9.27 -2.24 -0.77
C ARG A 123 9.01 -0.97 -1.56
N ALA A 124 10.04 -0.36 -2.12
CA ALA A 124 9.91 0.81 -3.00
C ALA A 124 9.01 0.51 -4.20
N LEU A 125 9.21 -0.65 -4.85
CA LEU A 125 8.39 -1.11 -5.96
C LEU A 125 6.91 -1.26 -5.55
N MET A 126 6.64 -1.91 -4.41
CA MET A 126 5.27 -2.12 -3.93
C MET A 126 4.56 -0.83 -3.54
N ILE A 127 5.27 0.13 -2.95
CA ILE A 127 4.71 1.45 -2.63
C ILE A 127 4.34 2.20 -3.90
N ALA A 128 5.25 2.27 -4.88
CA ALA A 128 5.00 2.94 -6.15
C ALA A 128 3.88 2.27 -6.95
N ASP A 129 3.84 0.93 -7.02
CA ASP A 129 2.75 0.17 -7.63
C ASP A 129 1.40 0.45 -6.96
N THR A 130 1.36 0.42 -5.63
CA THR A 130 0.14 0.71 -4.87
C THR A 130 -0.33 2.14 -5.08
N ALA A 131 0.58 3.11 -5.12
CA ALA A 131 0.23 4.50 -5.35
C ALA A 131 -0.44 4.69 -6.71
N VAL A 132 0.12 4.12 -7.78
CA VAL A 132 -0.28 4.39 -9.17
C VAL A 132 -1.40 3.46 -9.64
N LEU A 133 -1.32 2.15 -9.36
CA LEU A 133 -2.26 1.15 -9.90
C LEU A 133 -3.38 0.76 -8.94
N SER A 134 -3.22 0.96 -7.63
CA SER A 134 -4.29 0.58 -6.71
C SER A 134 -5.49 1.53 -6.81
N ALA A 135 -6.67 0.98 -7.04
CA ALA A 135 -7.93 1.73 -6.95
C ALA A 135 -8.33 2.04 -5.49
N SER A 136 -7.68 1.39 -4.51
CA SER A 136 -8.00 1.60 -3.09
C SER A 136 -7.64 3.02 -2.64
N PRO A 137 -8.60 3.80 -2.10
CA PRO A 137 -8.33 5.15 -1.64
C PRO A 137 -7.55 5.20 -0.33
N VAL A 138 -7.56 4.13 0.46
CA VAL A 138 -6.88 4.03 1.75
C VAL A 138 -5.70 3.08 1.65
N VAL A 139 -4.54 3.54 2.11
CA VAL A 139 -3.32 2.73 2.20
C VAL A 139 -2.93 2.58 3.67
N LEU A 140 -2.89 1.35 4.15
CA LEU A 140 -2.38 1.03 5.48
C LEU A 140 -0.91 0.67 5.38
N ILE A 141 -0.09 1.29 6.23
CA ILE A 141 1.34 1.05 6.32
C ILE A 141 1.68 0.60 7.74
N ASP A 142 2.20 -0.60 7.87
CA ASP A 142 2.64 -1.14 9.15
C ASP A 142 4.17 -1.15 9.20
N GLU A 143 4.75 -0.42 10.17
CA GLU A 143 6.17 -0.37 10.50
C GLU A 143 7.13 -0.12 9.31
N ILE A 144 7.09 1.09 8.75
CA ILE A 144 7.98 1.49 7.63
C ILE A 144 9.43 1.81 8.09
N GLU A 145 9.67 1.90 9.39
CA GLU A 145 10.88 2.49 9.97
C GLU A 145 12.20 1.77 9.62
N ASN A 146 12.13 0.48 9.32
CA ASN A 146 13.30 -0.35 9.00
C ASN A 146 13.40 -0.73 7.50
N ALA A 147 12.87 0.12 6.65
CA ALA A 147 12.56 -0.29 5.28
C ALA A 147 13.71 -0.13 4.28
N GLY A 148 14.78 0.57 4.62
CA GLY A 148 15.84 0.90 3.65
C GLY A 148 15.36 1.84 2.54
N ILE A 149 14.28 2.60 2.76
CA ILE A 149 13.71 3.58 1.83
C ILE A 149 13.50 4.92 2.54
N ASP A 150 13.42 5.99 1.76
CA ASP A 150 13.07 7.31 2.28
C ASP A 150 11.57 7.38 2.61
N ARG A 151 11.26 7.40 3.91
CA ARG A 151 9.89 7.46 4.44
C ARG A 151 9.13 8.68 3.94
N GLN A 152 9.78 9.85 3.93
CA GLN A 152 9.13 11.09 3.53
C GLN A 152 8.74 11.05 2.06
N GLN A 153 9.65 10.62 1.20
CA GLN A 153 9.36 10.47 -0.23
C GLN A 153 8.25 9.45 -0.49
N ALA A 154 8.23 8.32 0.23
CA ALA A 154 7.17 7.32 0.11
C ALA A 154 5.79 7.90 0.44
N LEU A 155 5.69 8.68 1.51
CA LEU A 155 4.45 9.36 1.89
C LEU A 155 4.04 10.44 0.87
N ASP A 156 5.00 11.20 0.36
CA ASP A 156 4.75 12.25 -0.65
C ASP A 156 4.18 11.66 -1.95
N ILE A 157 4.67 10.51 -2.38
CA ILE A 157 4.14 9.80 -3.56
C ILE A 157 2.69 9.38 -3.35
N LEU A 158 2.37 8.80 -2.19
CA LEU A 158 1.00 8.38 -1.87
C LEU A 158 0.04 9.56 -1.80
N ILE A 159 0.47 10.69 -1.24
CA ILE A 159 -0.33 11.91 -1.17
C ILE A 159 -0.58 12.51 -2.56
N ARG A 160 0.43 12.53 -3.43
CA ARG A 160 0.30 13.01 -4.81
C ARG A 160 -0.74 12.22 -5.61
N GLU A 161 -0.89 10.92 -5.31
CA GLU A 161 -1.93 10.05 -5.89
C GLU A 161 -3.24 10.06 -5.06
N GLU A 162 -3.45 11.11 -4.27
CA GLU A 162 -4.68 11.35 -3.50
C GLU A 162 -5.07 10.20 -2.56
N LYS A 163 -4.09 9.43 -2.05
CA LYS A 163 -4.34 8.36 -1.08
C LYS A 163 -4.53 8.92 0.34
N ILE A 164 -5.35 8.24 1.10
CA ILE A 164 -5.44 8.39 2.56
C ILE A 164 -4.44 7.40 3.16
N VAL A 165 -3.47 7.89 3.90
CA VAL A 165 -2.44 7.03 4.50
C VAL A 165 -2.71 6.87 5.99
N LEU A 166 -2.86 5.62 6.44
CA LEU A 166 -2.92 5.26 7.85
C LEU A 166 -1.66 4.46 8.18
N MET A 167 -0.82 5.00 9.04
CA MET A 167 0.46 4.43 9.37
C MET A 167 0.54 4.07 10.85
N ALA A 168 0.96 2.84 11.16
CA ALA A 168 1.33 2.44 12.51
C ALA A 168 2.83 2.63 12.72
N THR A 169 3.23 3.27 13.79
CA THR A 169 4.61 3.53 14.15
C THR A 169 4.82 3.39 15.66
N HIS A 170 6.04 3.06 16.07
CA HIS A 170 6.46 3.09 17.44
C HIS A 170 7.05 4.44 17.83
N ASP A 171 7.52 5.20 16.83
CA ASP A 171 8.18 6.49 16.97
C ASP A 171 7.36 7.58 16.26
N PRO A 172 7.06 8.71 16.91
CA PRO A 172 6.27 9.80 16.33
C PRO A 172 7.00 10.57 15.22
#